data_999cd098a7246db06339ad9fc78f00bf
#
_entry.id   999cd098a7246db06339ad9fc78f00bf
#
_cell.length_a   1.000
_cell.length_b   1.000
_cell.length_c   1.000
_cell.angle_alpha   90.00
_cell.angle_beta   90.00
_cell.angle_gamma   90.00
#
_symmetry.space_group_name_H-M   'P 1'
#
loop_
_entity.id
_entity.type
_entity.pdbx_description
1 polymer ?
#
loop_
_entity_poly.entity_id
_entity_poly.type
_entity_poly.pdbx_seq_one_letter_code
_entity_poly.pdbx_strand_id
1 'polypeptide(L)'
;MKVKTHVKLAELSLIGNLNAVPNGFSKCMFNFGLVMVDQSWLIKTHPHYMQKSLGYIHEKIEEILSIKKFNAYYSMQLGIIVHYLCDFCCNSHISGSIGNISYHLKYERELQKYLFKNFDIFKNQFKNNSNNMNFTLNNISSIKTLIKDKLLSYTKGQASYLWDITHCVEISSIVCSAVFSFNLNFSHNNNYSKKQFQLSN
;
A
#
# COMPACT_ATOMS: atom_id res chain seq x y z
N MET A 1 -3.00 -3.99 12.66
CA MET A 1 -3.90 -2.84 13.02
C MET A 1 -5.38 -3.24 12.95
N LYS A 2 -6.32 -2.40 13.46
CA LYS A 2 -7.78 -2.65 13.31
C LYS A 2 -8.23 -2.45 11.88
N VAL A 3 -9.19 -3.26 11.42
CA VAL A 3 -9.78 -3.22 10.07
C VAL A 3 -10.17 -1.81 9.62
N LYS A 4 -10.89 -1.06 10.46
CA LYS A 4 -11.32 0.32 10.13
C LYS A 4 -10.13 1.28 9.95
N THR A 5 -9.02 1.03 10.64
CA THR A 5 -7.78 1.81 10.50
C THR A 5 -7.15 1.55 9.14
N HIS A 6 -7.00 0.27 8.71
CA HIS A 6 -6.49 -0.08 7.39
C HIS A 6 -7.29 0.58 6.26
N VAL A 7 -8.62 0.51 6.32
CA VAL A 7 -9.49 1.11 5.30
C VAL A 7 -9.29 2.63 5.23
N LYS A 8 -9.14 3.31 6.37
CA LYS A 8 -8.92 4.78 6.39
C LYS A 8 -7.53 5.18 5.92
N LEU A 9 -6.49 4.44 6.29
CA LEU A 9 -5.12 4.66 5.79
C LEU A 9 -5.04 4.44 4.28
N ALA A 10 -5.67 3.38 3.77
CA ALA A 10 -5.74 3.10 2.34
C ALA A 10 -6.54 4.17 1.58
N GLU A 11 -7.61 4.72 2.17
CA GLU A 11 -8.34 5.87 1.60
C GLU A 11 -7.40 7.08 1.42
N LEU A 12 -6.59 7.41 2.43
CA LEU A 12 -5.60 8.49 2.36
C LEU A 12 -4.54 8.22 1.29
N SER A 13 -4.07 6.97 1.19
CA SER A 13 -3.04 6.56 0.22
C SER A 13 -3.50 6.65 -1.23
N LEU A 14 -4.80 6.50 -1.48
CA LEU A 14 -5.38 6.60 -2.83
C LEU A 14 -5.64 8.04 -3.28
N ILE A 15 -5.72 9.01 -2.36
CA ILE A 15 -6.09 10.40 -2.71
C ILE A 15 -5.18 10.99 -3.79
N GLY A 16 -3.87 10.80 -3.66
CA GLY A 16 -2.89 11.30 -4.63
C GLY A 16 -2.88 10.55 -5.97
N ASN A 17 -3.54 9.39 -6.04
CA ASN A 17 -3.48 8.47 -7.18
C ASN A 17 -4.80 8.34 -7.94
N LEU A 18 -5.82 9.13 -7.59
CA LEU A 18 -7.17 8.97 -8.16
C LEU A 18 -7.23 9.16 -9.68
N ASN A 19 -6.37 10.02 -10.24
CA ASN A 19 -6.32 10.28 -11.69
C ASN A 19 -5.54 9.20 -12.48
N ALA A 20 -4.82 8.32 -11.79
CA ALA A 20 -3.97 7.28 -12.37
C ALA A 20 -4.55 5.87 -12.18
N VAL A 21 -5.77 5.74 -11.68
CA VAL A 21 -6.39 4.44 -11.42
C VAL A 21 -6.58 3.66 -12.71
N PRO A 22 -6.05 2.44 -12.85
CA PRO A 22 -6.15 1.67 -14.08
C PRO A 22 -7.57 1.16 -14.33
N ASN A 23 -7.89 0.97 -15.60
CA ASN A 23 -9.12 0.28 -15.99
C ASN A 23 -9.14 -1.13 -15.38
N GLY A 24 -10.26 -1.50 -14.76
CA GLY A 24 -10.42 -2.78 -14.05
C GLY A 24 -10.09 -2.75 -12.56
N PHE A 25 -9.64 -1.62 -12.02
CA PHE A 25 -9.53 -1.46 -10.57
C PHE A 25 -10.90 -1.48 -9.91
N SER A 26 -11.03 -2.34 -8.90
CA SER A 26 -12.23 -2.47 -8.07
C SER A 26 -11.94 -2.04 -6.64
N LYS A 27 -12.47 -0.89 -6.21
CA LYS A 27 -12.34 -0.39 -4.84
C LYS A 27 -12.93 -1.38 -3.82
N CYS A 28 -14.01 -2.08 -4.19
CA CYS A 28 -14.63 -3.10 -3.34
C CYS A 28 -13.65 -4.25 -3.08
N MET A 29 -13.03 -4.80 -4.13
CA MET A 29 -12.06 -5.89 -4.00
C MET A 29 -10.76 -5.45 -3.32
N PHE A 30 -10.32 -4.21 -3.56
CA PHE A 30 -9.20 -3.63 -2.84
C PHE A 30 -9.49 -3.58 -1.32
N ASN A 31 -10.65 -3.05 -0.92
CA ASN A 31 -11.07 -3.03 0.48
C ASN A 31 -11.26 -4.44 1.06
N PHE A 32 -11.76 -5.39 0.26
CA PHE A 32 -11.84 -6.79 0.67
C PHE A 32 -10.44 -7.36 0.96
N GLY A 33 -9.45 -7.09 0.11
CA GLY A 33 -8.05 -7.47 0.34
C GLY A 33 -7.48 -6.91 1.64
N LEU A 34 -7.78 -5.62 1.97
CA LEU A 34 -7.38 -5.01 3.24
C LEU A 34 -7.96 -5.70 4.48
N VAL A 35 -9.16 -6.27 4.37
CA VAL A 35 -9.87 -6.84 5.52
C VAL A 35 -9.58 -8.33 5.69
N MET A 36 -9.46 -9.06 4.59
CA MET A 36 -9.37 -10.51 4.61
C MET A 36 -8.09 -11.06 5.25
N VAL A 37 -7.02 -10.26 5.29
CA VAL A 37 -5.72 -10.69 5.81
C VAL A 37 -5.85 -11.17 7.26
N ASP A 38 -6.47 -10.38 8.13
CA ASP A 38 -6.68 -10.69 9.56
C ASP A 38 -7.59 -11.90 9.79
N GLN A 39 -8.43 -12.22 8.81
CA GLN A 39 -9.45 -13.28 8.92
C GLN A 39 -9.06 -14.56 8.16
N SER A 40 -7.94 -14.54 7.45
CA SER A 40 -7.52 -15.63 6.58
C SER A 40 -6.37 -16.46 7.17
N TRP A 41 -6.08 -17.58 6.53
CA TRP A 41 -4.90 -18.39 6.83
C TRP A 41 -3.56 -17.65 6.61
N LEU A 42 -3.57 -16.53 5.87
CA LEU A 42 -2.37 -15.74 5.60
C LEU A 42 -1.64 -15.32 6.86
N ILE A 43 -2.36 -14.98 7.94
CA ILE A 43 -1.75 -14.59 9.22
C ILE A 43 -0.89 -15.69 9.84
N LYS A 44 -1.19 -16.97 9.57
CA LYS A 44 -0.43 -18.11 10.08
C LYS A 44 0.83 -18.38 9.26
N THR A 45 0.76 -18.21 7.94
CA THR A 45 1.87 -18.45 7.01
C THR A 45 2.77 -17.24 6.87
N HIS A 46 2.18 -16.04 6.91
CA HIS A 46 2.85 -14.76 6.78
C HIS A 46 2.40 -13.81 7.92
N PRO A 47 3.03 -13.90 9.11
CA PRO A 47 2.70 -13.02 10.24
C PRO A 47 2.93 -11.54 9.92
N HIS A 48 2.19 -10.63 10.57
CA HIS A 48 2.19 -9.18 10.32
C HIS A 48 3.46 -8.46 10.82
N TYR A 49 4.61 -9.13 10.79
CA TYR A 49 5.90 -8.57 11.20
C TYR A 49 6.82 -8.44 10.01
N MET A 50 7.42 -7.26 9.86
CA MET A 50 8.29 -6.93 8.72
C MET A 50 9.39 -8.00 8.52
N GLN A 51 10.06 -8.43 9.60
CA GLN A 51 11.16 -9.40 9.54
C GLN A 51 10.75 -10.77 9.00
N LYS A 52 9.47 -11.13 9.15
CA LYS A 52 8.94 -12.44 8.73
C LYS A 52 8.29 -12.42 7.35
N SER A 53 7.69 -11.30 6.96
CA SER A 53 6.82 -11.26 5.79
C SER A 53 7.22 -10.26 4.71
N LEU A 54 8.32 -9.51 4.88
CA LEU A 54 8.78 -8.55 3.87
C LEU A 54 9.13 -9.25 2.53
N GLY A 55 9.76 -10.42 2.58
CA GLY A 55 10.07 -11.22 1.37
C GLY A 55 8.80 -11.56 0.58
N TYR A 56 7.78 -12.09 1.27
CA TYR A 56 6.48 -12.39 0.68
C TYR A 56 5.84 -11.15 0.02
N ILE A 57 5.88 -10.00 0.70
CA ILE A 57 5.32 -8.76 0.14
C ILE A 57 6.11 -8.25 -1.06
N HIS A 58 7.45 -8.40 -1.07
CA HIS A 58 8.27 -8.08 -2.24
C HIS A 58 7.94 -8.96 -3.45
N GLU A 59 7.68 -10.26 -3.27
CA GLU A 59 7.23 -11.16 -4.33
C GLU A 59 5.86 -10.76 -4.87
N LYS A 60 4.91 -10.41 -3.98
CA LYS A 60 3.58 -9.93 -4.37
C LYS A 60 3.62 -8.59 -5.13
N ILE A 61 4.50 -7.67 -4.74
CA ILE A 61 4.70 -6.40 -5.46
C ILE A 61 5.28 -6.69 -6.86
N GLU A 62 6.25 -7.58 -6.98
CA GLU A 62 6.83 -7.97 -8.26
C GLU A 62 5.79 -8.63 -9.18
N GLU A 63 4.99 -9.54 -8.64
CA GLU A 63 3.87 -10.17 -9.35
C GLU A 63 2.91 -9.11 -9.91
N ILE A 64 2.42 -8.19 -9.07
CA ILE A 64 1.43 -7.20 -9.49
C ILE A 64 1.98 -6.13 -10.44
N LEU A 65 3.27 -5.82 -10.38
CA LEU A 65 3.93 -4.91 -11.32
C LEU A 65 4.19 -5.56 -12.68
N SER A 66 4.23 -6.89 -12.75
CA SER A 66 4.50 -7.66 -13.98
C SER A 66 3.24 -7.95 -14.80
N ILE A 67 2.05 -7.63 -14.30
CA ILE A 67 0.79 -7.94 -14.99
C ILE A 67 0.54 -7.03 -16.20
N LYS A 68 -0.04 -7.59 -17.27
CA LYS A 68 -0.40 -6.84 -18.49
C LYS A 68 -1.76 -6.16 -18.41
N LYS A 69 -2.67 -6.66 -17.57
CA LYS A 69 -4.04 -6.15 -17.46
C LYS A 69 -4.51 -6.21 -16.01
N PHE A 70 -4.85 -5.06 -15.46
CA PHE A 70 -5.39 -4.95 -14.11
C PHE A 70 -6.85 -5.44 -14.06
N ASN A 71 -7.26 -6.05 -12.95
CA ASN A 71 -8.61 -6.54 -12.74
C ASN A 71 -8.97 -6.58 -11.24
N ALA A 72 -10.18 -7.06 -10.94
CA ALA A 72 -10.68 -7.17 -9.57
C ALA A 72 -9.80 -8.06 -8.65
N TYR A 73 -9.23 -9.15 -9.17
CA TYR A 73 -8.31 -10.01 -8.41
C TYR A 73 -7.04 -9.25 -8.00
N TYR A 74 -6.42 -8.52 -8.92
CA TYR A 74 -5.23 -7.72 -8.61
C TYR A 74 -5.54 -6.52 -7.71
N SER A 75 -6.77 -5.99 -7.75
CA SER A 75 -7.23 -5.00 -6.77
C SER A 75 -7.22 -5.58 -5.35
N MET A 76 -7.68 -6.82 -5.19
CA MET A 76 -7.61 -7.55 -3.91
C MET A 76 -6.16 -7.79 -3.49
N GLN A 77 -5.27 -8.25 -4.40
CA GLN A 77 -3.86 -8.45 -4.09
C GLN A 77 -3.17 -7.14 -3.66
N LEU A 78 -3.49 -6.01 -4.31
CA LEU A 78 -3.00 -4.70 -3.90
C LEU A 78 -3.49 -4.32 -2.49
N GLY A 79 -4.74 -4.63 -2.15
CA GLY A 79 -5.27 -4.45 -0.81
C GLY A 79 -4.52 -5.26 0.25
N ILE A 80 -4.17 -6.52 -0.04
CA ILE A 80 -3.33 -7.37 0.82
C ILE A 80 -1.95 -6.73 1.04
N ILE A 81 -1.29 -6.30 -0.04
CA ILE A 81 0.02 -5.63 0.04
C ILE A 81 -0.05 -4.39 0.94
N VAL A 82 -1.04 -3.52 0.72
CA VAL A 82 -1.23 -2.29 1.51
C VAL A 82 -1.49 -2.59 2.98
N HIS A 83 -2.27 -3.63 3.29
CA HIS A 83 -2.49 -4.09 4.66
C HIS A 83 -1.15 -4.38 5.37
N TYR A 84 -0.32 -5.25 4.78
CA TYR A 84 0.97 -5.61 5.37
C TYR A 84 1.92 -4.41 5.51
N LEU A 85 1.99 -3.54 4.51
CA LEU A 85 2.85 -2.35 4.57
C LEU A 85 2.42 -1.40 5.70
N CYS A 86 1.11 -1.25 5.94
CA CYS A 86 0.59 -0.50 7.07
C CYS A 86 0.97 -1.16 8.41
N ASP A 87 0.89 -2.48 8.52
CA ASP A 87 1.28 -3.17 9.75
C ASP A 87 2.79 -3.10 9.99
N PHE A 88 3.62 -3.12 8.95
CA PHE A 88 5.07 -2.92 9.07
C PHE A 88 5.45 -1.51 9.55
N CYS A 89 4.58 -0.52 9.34
CA CYS A 89 4.71 0.85 9.84
C CYS A 89 3.81 1.11 11.06
N CYS A 90 3.56 0.11 11.90
CA CYS A 90 2.80 0.26 13.13
C CYS A 90 3.65 -0.19 14.32
N ASN A 91 3.84 0.68 15.31
CA ASN A 91 4.71 0.40 16.46
C ASN A 91 4.30 -0.85 17.24
N SER A 92 3.01 -1.19 17.26
CA SER A 92 2.54 -2.43 17.90
C SER A 92 3.04 -3.71 17.20
N HIS A 93 3.53 -3.63 15.98
CA HIS A 93 4.09 -4.74 15.19
C HIS A 93 5.63 -4.75 15.14
N ILE A 94 6.30 -3.84 15.87
CA ILE A 94 7.76 -3.87 16.00
C ILE A 94 8.16 -4.94 17.02
N SER A 95 9.31 -5.58 16.81
CA SER A 95 9.79 -6.74 17.58
C SER A 95 9.74 -6.61 19.10
N GLY A 96 9.90 -5.42 19.66
CA GLY A 96 9.84 -5.17 21.10
C GLY A 96 8.45 -5.27 21.74
N SER A 97 7.39 -5.20 20.94
CA SER A 97 5.99 -5.33 21.41
C SER A 97 5.39 -6.70 21.14
N ILE A 98 6.14 -7.60 20.50
CA ILE A 98 5.71 -8.98 20.21
C ILE A 98 5.52 -9.73 21.54
N GLY A 99 4.32 -10.28 21.74
CA GLY A 99 3.96 -11.04 22.95
C GLY A 99 3.18 -10.25 23.99
N ASN A 100 3.14 -8.91 23.95
CA ASN A 100 2.27 -8.13 24.83
C ASN A 100 0.94 -7.79 24.16
N ILE A 101 0.01 -8.74 24.20
CA ILE A 101 -1.32 -8.60 23.57
C ILE A 101 -2.09 -7.39 24.11
N SER A 102 -2.01 -7.12 25.41
CA SER A 102 -2.70 -5.99 26.03
C SER A 102 -2.18 -4.65 25.52
N TYR A 103 -0.86 -4.49 25.43
CA TYR A 103 -0.24 -3.31 24.83
C TYR A 103 -0.64 -3.15 23.34
N HIS A 104 -0.56 -4.23 22.59
CA HIS A 104 -0.90 -4.27 21.15
C HIS A 104 -2.34 -3.78 20.91
N LEU A 105 -3.33 -4.38 21.60
CA LEU A 105 -4.74 -4.00 21.45
C LEU A 105 -5.03 -2.56 21.91
N LYS A 106 -4.34 -2.10 22.98
CA LYS A 106 -4.45 -0.72 23.48
C LYS A 106 -3.90 0.25 22.44
N TYR A 107 -2.69 -0.01 21.94
CA TYR A 107 -2.03 0.84 20.96
C TYR A 107 -2.87 1.02 19.70
N GLU A 108 -3.34 -0.07 19.10
CA GLU A 108 -4.18 -0.03 17.90
C GLU A 108 -5.50 0.71 18.10
N ARG A 109 -6.10 0.59 19.28
CA ARG A 109 -7.31 1.33 19.62
C ARG A 109 -7.07 2.83 19.68
N GLU A 110 -5.97 3.26 20.32
CA GLU A 110 -5.64 4.67 20.45
C GLU A 110 -5.16 5.25 19.11
N LEU A 111 -4.38 4.51 18.32
CA LEU A 111 -4.03 4.86 16.94
C LEU A 111 -5.28 5.12 16.08
N GLN A 112 -6.28 4.22 16.15
CA GLN A 112 -7.55 4.39 15.46
C GLN A 112 -8.28 5.67 15.88
N LYS A 113 -8.38 5.94 17.18
CA LYS A 113 -9.01 7.16 17.70
C LYS A 113 -8.29 8.41 17.19
N TYR A 114 -6.95 8.40 17.24
CA TYR A 114 -6.13 9.51 16.77
C TYR A 114 -6.32 9.77 15.27
N LEU A 115 -6.29 8.72 14.43
CA LEU A 115 -6.52 8.80 13.00
C LEU A 115 -7.93 9.39 12.70
N PHE A 116 -8.97 8.89 13.36
CA PHE A 116 -10.34 9.32 13.09
C PHE A 116 -10.59 10.77 13.53
N LYS A 117 -10.03 11.18 14.66
CA LYS A 117 -10.10 12.57 15.15
C LYS A 117 -9.43 13.56 14.19
N ASN A 118 -8.35 13.16 13.54
CA ASN A 118 -7.53 14.04 12.70
C ASN A 118 -7.67 13.72 11.20
N PHE A 119 -8.67 12.93 10.80
CA PHE A 119 -8.77 12.40 9.44
C PHE A 119 -8.80 13.48 8.35
N ASP A 120 -9.55 14.54 8.54
CA ASP A 120 -9.66 15.63 7.56
C ASP A 120 -8.37 16.44 7.45
N ILE A 121 -7.61 16.57 8.55
CA ILE A 121 -6.27 17.20 8.54
C ILE A 121 -5.33 16.37 7.66
N PHE A 122 -5.27 15.07 7.89
CA PHE A 122 -4.47 14.15 7.07
C PHE A 122 -4.89 14.18 5.61
N LYS A 123 -6.20 14.14 5.35
CA LYS A 123 -6.75 14.19 4.00
C LYS A 123 -6.30 15.42 3.22
N ASN A 124 -6.34 16.59 3.85
CA ASN A 124 -5.89 17.84 3.24
C ASN A 124 -4.36 17.84 3.03
N GLN A 125 -3.59 17.37 4.02
CA GLN A 125 -2.14 17.29 3.94
C GLN A 125 -1.69 16.41 2.78
N PHE A 126 -2.22 15.20 2.67
CA PHE A 126 -1.84 14.25 1.62
C PHE A 126 -2.34 14.66 0.24
N LYS A 127 -3.49 15.34 0.15
CA LYS A 127 -3.97 15.91 -1.11
C LYS A 127 -3.04 16.99 -1.64
N ASN A 128 -2.53 17.88 -0.80
CA ASN A 128 -1.61 18.94 -1.20
C ASN A 128 -0.23 18.40 -1.59
N ASN A 129 0.24 17.34 -0.93
CA ASN A 129 1.54 16.73 -1.21
C ASN A 129 1.54 15.82 -2.45
N SER A 130 0.38 15.37 -2.93
CA SER A 130 0.27 14.45 -4.07
C SER A 130 0.81 15.05 -5.38
N ASN A 131 0.77 16.38 -5.54
CA ASN A 131 1.29 17.06 -6.72
C ASN A 131 2.83 16.96 -6.86
N ASN A 132 3.54 16.59 -5.79
CA ASN A 132 5.00 16.49 -5.76
C ASN A 132 5.51 15.04 -5.86
N MET A 133 4.63 14.04 -5.91
CA MET A 133 5.02 12.62 -5.98
C MET A 133 5.16 12.12 -7.42
N ASN A 134 5.85 12.84 -8.28
CA ASN A 134 6.25 12.33 -9.60
C ASN A 134 7.40 11.34 -9.45
N PHE A 135 7.08 10.10 -9.04
CA PHE A 135 8.07 9.02 -9.06
C PHE A 135 8.22 8.50 -10.49
N THR A 136 9.31 8.89 -11.16
CA THR A 136 9.80 8.18 -12.36
C THR A 136 10.45 6.86 -11.92
N LEU A 137 9.65 5.95 -11.37
CA LEU A 137 10.13 4.62 -10.98
C LEU A 137 10.19 3.75 -12.24
N ASN A 138 11.36 3.66 -12.85
CA ASN A 138 11.55 3.06 -14.17
C ASN A 138 11.70 1.52 -14.12
N ASN A 139 11.85 0.91 -12.93
CA ASN A 139 11.96 -0.52 -12.80
C ASN A 139 11.51 -1.06 -11.43
N ILE A 140 11.19 -2.35 -11.40
CA ILE A 140 10.70 -3.06 -10.21
C ILE A 140 11.73 -3.07 -9.07
N SER A 141 13.01 -3.19 -9.38
CA SER A 141 14.09 -3.20 -8.38
C SER A 141 14.15 -1.88 -7.61
N SER A 142 14.04 -0.74 -8.30
CA SER A 142 14.03 0.59 -7.68
C SER A 142 12.85 0.76 -6.72
N ILE A 143 11.67 0.22 -7.08
CA ILE A 143 10.48 0.25 -6.22
C ILE A 143 10.71 -0.57 -4.94
N LYS A 144 11.23 -1.79 -5.07
CA LYS A 144 11.54 -2.66 -3.93
C LYS A 144 12.58 -2.03 -2.99
N THR A 145 13.61 -1.40 -3.56
CA THR A 145 14.63 -0.66 -2.79
C THR A 145 14.03 0.51 -2.04
N LEU A 146 13.22 1.33 -2.72
CA LEU A 146 12.55 2.47 -2.08
C LEU A 146 11.63 2.05 -0.93
N ILE A 147 10.85 0.98 -1.10
CA ILE A 147 10.02 0.41 -0.03
C ILE A 147 10.88 -0.01 1.16
N LYS A 148 11.98 -0.75 0.91
CA LYS A 148 12.90 -1.18 1.95
C LYS A 148 13.51 0.00 2.71
N ASP A 149 13.95 1.04 1.99
CA ASP A 149 14.57 2.23 2.59
C ASP A 149 13.55 3.02 3.43
N LYS A 150 12.29 3.13 2.97
CA LYS A 150 11.21 3.75 3.73
C LYS A 150 10.89 2.97 5.02
N LEU A 151 10.84 1.64 4.96
CA LEU A 151 10.64 0.79 6.14
C LEU A 151 11.82 0.90 7.13
N LEU A 152 13.06 0.93 6.64
CA LEU A 152 14.24 1.15 7.47
C LEU A 152 14.24 2.55 8.10
N SER A 153 13.83 3.58 7.38
CA SER A 153 13.66 4.93 7.92
C SER A 153 12.62 4.96 9.02
N TYR A 154 11.49 4.28 8.83
CA TYR A 154 10.46 4.16 9.85
C TYR A 154 11.00 3.57 11.16
N THR A 155 11.78 2.49 11.09
CA THR A 155 12.33 1.82 12.31
C THR A 155 13.36 2.66 13.08
N LYS A 156 13.95 3.69 12.46
CA LYS A 156 14.91 4.60 13.09
C LYS A 156 14.24 5.80 13.77
N GLY A 157 12.98 6.03 13.52
CA GLY A 157 12.25 7.18 14.06
C GLY A 157 11.69 6.93 15.46
N GLN A 158 11.22 8.01 16.09
CA GLN A 158 10.54 7.93 17.37
C GLN A 158 9.07 7.53 17.16
N ALA A 159 8.65 6.44 17.80
CA ALA A 159 7.29 5.92 17.71
C ALA A 159 6.25 6.94 18.19
N SER A 160 5.27 7.23 17.34
CA SER A 160 4.09 8.02 17.66
C SER A 160 2.96 7.69 16.68
N TYR A 161 1.71 7.99 17.04
CA TYR A 161 0.58 7.76 16.13
C TYR A 161 0.69 8.58 14.84
N LEU A 162 1.22 9.80 14.91
CA LEU A 162 1.49 10.62 13.74
C LEU A 162 2.55 9.98 12.84
N TRP A 163 3.64 9.48 13.43
CA TRP A 163 4.73 8.80 12.72
C TRP A 163 4.24 7.57 11.99
N ASP A 164 3.49 6.70 12.70
CA ASP A 164 2.90 5.50 12.12
C ASP A 164 1.98 5.84 10.94
N ILE A 165 1.01 6.75 11.13
CA ILE A 165 0.03 7.13 10.10
C ILE A 165 0.74 7.71 8.87
N THR A 166 1.69 8.62 9.07
CA THR A 166 2.42 9.26 7.96
C THR A 166 3.16 8.21 7.13
N HIS A 167 3.92 7.31 7.77
CA HIS A 167 4.67 6.27 7.05
C HIS A 167 3.77 5.21 6.41
N CYS A 168 2.68 4.81 7.07
CA CYS A 168 1.68 3.94 6.47
C CYS A 168 1.13 4.53 5.16
N VAL A 169 0.72 5.81 5.17
CA VAL A 169 0.16 6.47 3.99
C VAL A 169 1.22 6.67 2.92
N GLU A 170 2.41 7.14 3.26
CA GLU A 170 3.50 7.35 2.29
C GLU A 170 3.88 6.07 1.56
N ILE A 171 4.18 4.98 2.29
CA ILE A 171 4.61 3.72 1.67
C ILE A 171 3.50 3.08 0.83
N SER A 172 2.27 3.16 1.30
CA SER A 172 1.11 2.65 0.57
C SER A 172 0.82 3.48 -0.69
N SER A 173 0.99 4.81 -0.63
CA SER A 173 0.88 5.70 -1.79
C SER A 173 1.94 5.39 -2.85
N ILE A 174 3.19 5.14 -2.46
CA ILE A 174 4.27 4.76 -3.36
C ILE A 174 3.91 3.48 -4.13
N VAL A 175 3.44 2.46 -3.42
CA VAL A 175 3.09 1.17 -4.05
C VAL A 175 1.87 1.31 -4.96
N CYS A 176 0.81 2.00 -4.52
CA CYS A 176 -0.36 2.25 -5.36
C CYS A 176 0.01 3.04 -6.63
N SER A 177 0.82 4.11 -6.50
CA SER A 177 1.30 4.91 -7.61
C SER A 177 2.12 4.08 -8.61
N ALA A 178 3.06 3.27 -8.12
CA ALA A 178 3.87 2.40 -8.95
C ALA A 178 3.00 1.41 -9.73
N VAL A 179 2.11 0.68 -9.04
CA VAL A 179 1.22 -0.30 -9.67
C VAL A 179 0.31 0.33 -10.71
N PHE A 180 -0.24 1.51 -10.44
CA PHE A 180 -1.12 2.20 -11.38
C PHE A 180 -0.35 2.72 -12.60
N SER A 181 0.83 3.32 -12.41
CA SER A 181 1.66 3.85 -13.49
C SER A 181 2.17 2.74 -14.43
N PHE A 182 2.61 1.61 -13.89
CA PHE A 182 3.04 0.46 -14.70
C PHE A 182 1.91 -0.06 -15.59
N ASN A 183 0.69 -0.16 -15.05
CA ASN A 183 -0.46 -0.62 -15.83
C ASN A 183 -0.92 0.36 -16.91
N LEU A 184 -0.82 1.68 -16.70
CA LEU A 184 -1.15 2.68 -17.71
C LEU A 184 -0.17 2.62 -18.89
N ASN A 185 1.13 2.46 -18.63
CA ASN A 185 2.15 2.37 -19.67
C ASN A 185 1.97 1.14 -20.58
N PHE A 186 1.57 -0.01 -20.02
CA PHE A 186 1.23 -1.20 -20.82
C PHE A 186 0.00 -0.98 -21.71
N SER A 187 -0.97 -0.21 -21.26
CA SER A 187 -2.19 0.09 -22.02
C SER A 187 -1.91 1.02 -23.20
N HIS A 188 -1.03 2.00 -23.03
CA HIS A 188 -0.63 2.92 -24.10
C HIS A 188 0.20 2.22 -25.19
N ASN A 189 1.18 1.42 -24.82
CA ASN A 189 2.04 0.71 -25.78
C ASN A 189 1.26 -0.29 -26.66
N ASN A 190 0.24 -0.96 -26.12
CA ASN A 190 -0.63 -1.85 -26.89
C ASN A 190 -1.53 -1.12 -27.89
N ASN A 191 -1.91 0.13 -27.63
CA ASN A 191 -2.71 0.93 -28.56
C ASN A 191 -1.86 1.47 -29.74
N TYR A 192 -0.57 1.75 -29.50
CA TYR A 192 0.36 2.15 -30.59
C TYR A 192 0.65 0.97 -31.54
N SER A 193 0.90 -0.23 -31.02
CA SER A 193 1.15 -1.41 -31.85
C SER A 193 -0.07 -1.82 -32.69
N LYS A 194 -1.30 -1.71 -32.15
CA LYS A 194 -2.53 -1.96 -32.92
C LYS A 194 -2.79 -0.93 -34.03
N LYS A 195 -2.47 0.34 -33.80
CA LYS A 195 -2.59 1.38 -34.85
C LYS A 195 -1.59 1.20 -36.00
N GLN A 196 -0.37 0.76 -35.71
CA GLN A 196 0.61 0.46 -36.76
C GLN A 196 0.20 -0.75 -37.61
N PHE A 197 -0.42 -1.78 -37.01
CA PHE A 197 -0.92 -2.94 -37.78
C PHE A 197 -2.13 -2.63 -38.67
N GLN A 198 -2.94 -1.62 -38.31
CA GLN A 198 -4.08 -1.18 -39.13
C GLN A 198 -3.69 -0.21 -40.24
N LEU A 199 -2.50 0.39 -40.20
CA LEU A 199 -2.00 1.28 -41.23
C LEU A 199 -1.09 0.57 -42.27
N SER A 200 -0.80 -0.72 -42.05
CA SER A 200 0.03 -1.57 -42.92
C SER A 200 -0.77 -2.62 -43.72
N ASN A 201 -2.10 -2.58 -43.65
CA ASN A 201 -3.03 -3.34 -44.45
C ASN A 201 -3.95 -2.38 -45.26
#